data_5b5d257f1c490af9da241565540696fb
#
_entry.id   5b5d257f1c490af9da241565540696fb
#
_cell.length_a   1.000
_cell.length_b   1.000
_cell.length_c   1.000
_cell.angle_alpha   90.00
_cell.angle_beta   90.00
_cell.angle_gamma   90.00
#
_symmetry.space_group_name_H-M   'P 1'
#
loop_
_entity.id
_entity.type
_entity.pdbx_description
1 polymer ?
#
loop_
_entity_poly.entity_id
_entity_poly.type
_entity_poly.pdbx_seq_one_letter_code
_entity_poly.pdbx_strand_id
1 'polypeptide(L)'
;MKKIFTLFIIMFSFFTKGNAQYDQLATEFSFNDTEGKEISLADYKKKVILVVNVASRCGFTNQYEGLQALSKKYKDKGLVVVGVPSNNFRQEPGTNKEIKDFCETSFGIDFPITEKLSVIGSDAHPFFVWAKKNYGSGAVPKWNFHKIIIGRNGKVVNTFSSITKPSSNRFISTIEKEHKN
;
A
#
# COMPACT_ATOMS: atom_id res chain seq x y z
N MET A 1 -64.36 -9.73 -28.63
CA MET A 1 -63.19 -10.35 -27.99
C MET A 1 -62.02 -9.36 -28.07
N LYS A 2 -61.73 -8.63 -26.96
CA LYS A 2 -60.63 -7.63 -26.90
C LYS A 2 -59.39 -8.32 -26.39
N LYS A 3 -58.32 -8.39 -27.19
CA LYS A 3 -57.01 -8.90 -26.78
C LYS A 3 -56.25 -7.79 -26.06
N ILE A 4 -55.97 -7.99 -24.76
CA ILE A 4 -55.15 -7.11 -23.94
C ILE A 4 -53.69 -7.54 -24.17
N PHE A 5 -52.87 -6.66 -24.78
CA PHE A 5 -51.44 -6.83 -24.93
C PHE A 5 -50.76 -6.27 -23.68
N THR A 6 -50.29 -7.15 -22.83
CA THR A 6 -49.50 -6.75 -21.64
C THR A 6 -48.06 -6.50 -22.07
N LEU A 7 -47.66 -5.24 -22.07
CA LEU A 7 -46.29 -4.81 -22.37
C LEU A 7 -45.40 -5.05 -21.12
N PHE A 8 -44.53 -6.04 -21.17
CA PHE A 8 -43.52 -6.28 -20.14
C PHE A 8 -42.35 -5.31 -20.35
N ILE A 9 -42.28 -4.27 -19.52
CA ILE A 9 -41.11 -3.38 -19.47
C ILE A 9 -40.02 -4.07 -18.64
N ILE A 10 -39.00 -4.61 -19.31
CA ILE A 10 -37.79 -5.11 -18.66
C ILE A 10 -36.94 -3.90 -18.25
N MET A 11 -36.97 -3.58 -16.97
CA MET A 11 -36.14 -2.55 -16.38
C MET A 11 -34.70 -3.09 -16.24
N PHE A 12 -33.87 -2.76 -17.22
CA PHE A 12 -32.43 -3.03 -17.14
C PHE A 12 -31.79 -2.08 -16.10
N SER A 13 -31.62 -2.58 -14.89
CA SER A 13 -30.82 -1.85 -13.88
C SER A 13 -29.36 -1.87 -14.30
N PHE A 14 -28.87 -0.76 -14.86
CA PHE A 14 -27.45 -0.54 -15.03
C PHE A 14 -26.82 -0.37 -13.64
N PHE A 15 -26.20 -1.43 -13.14
CA PHE A 15 -25.25 -1.32 -12.03
C PHE A 15 -24.04 -0.53 -12.53
N THR A 16 -24.08 0.79 -12.45
CA THR A 16 -22.87 1.60 -12.52
C THR A 16 -22.03 1.22 -11.30
N LYS A 17 -20.86 0.62 -11.51
CA LYS A 17 -19.82 0.54 -10.50
C LYS A 17 -19.55 1.98 -10.07
N GLY A 18 -20.08 2.38 -8.92
CA GLY A 18 -19.83 3.68 -8.36
C GLY A 18 -18.31 3.84 -8.24
N ASN A 19 -17.74 4.79 -8.97
CA ASN A 19 -16.39 5.24 -8.70
C ASN A 19 -16.41 5.75 -7.26
N ALA A 20 -15.77 5.03 -6.34
CA ALA A 20 -15.60 5.50 -4.97
C ALA A 20 -14.97 6.90 -5.08
N GLN A 21 -15.73 7.91 -4.66
CA GLN A 21 -15.25 9.29 -4.67
C GLN A 21 -14.30 9.41 -3.49
N TYR A 22 -13.01 9.51 -3.78
CA TYR A 22 -12.00 9.76 -2.76
C TYR A 22 -12.12 11.21 -2.31
N ASP A 23 -12.38 11.45 -1.03
CA ASP A 23 -12.39 12.79 -0.44
C ASP A 23 -10.97 13.36 -0.33
N GLN A 24 -9.96 12.47 -0.22
CA GLN A 24 -8.53 12.78 -0.15
C GLN A 24 -7.73 11.79 -1.00
N LEU A 25 -6.54 12.19 -1.43
CA LEU A 25 -5.61 11.31 -2.13
C LEU A 25 -4.46 10.88 -1.20
N ALA A 26 -3.81 9.76 -1.51
CA ALA A 26 -2.65 9.30 -0.75
C ALA A 26 -1.54 10.35 -0.63
N THR A 27 -1.42 11.21 -1.62
CA THR A 27 -0.41 12.30 -1.66
C THR A 27 -0.68 13.45 -0.69
N GLU A 28 -1.75 13.38 0.09
CA GLU A 28 -2.06 14.35 1.15
C GLU A 28 -1.59 13.87 2.53
N PHE A 29 -0.96 12.69 2.60
CA PHE A 29 -0.40 12.14 3.83
C PHE A 29 1.12 12.26 3.85
N SER A 30 1.66 12.36 5.06
CA SER A 30 3.09 12.28 5.33
C SER A 30 3.35 11.32 6.48
N PHE A 31 4.59 10.89 6.59
CA PHE A 31 5.15 10.12 7.70
C PHE A 31 6.38 10.85 8.20
N ASN A 32 6.91 10.45 9.35
CA ASN A 32 8.28 10.78 9.71
C ASN A 32 9.18 9.58 9.40
N ASP A 33 10.43 9.82 9.05
CA ASP A 33 11.44 8.78 8.97
C ASP A 33 11.95 8.39 10.37
N THR A 34 12.87 7.45 10.43
CA THR A 34 13.47 6.96 11.69
C THR A 34 14.25 8.02 12.47
N GLU A 35 14.53 9.18 11.88
CA GLU A 35 15.23 10.32 12.50
C GLU A 35 14.30 11.51 12.76
N GLY A 36 13.00 11.36 12.47
CA GLY A 36 11.98 12.39 12.66
C GLY A 36 11.84 13.38 11.51
N LYS A 37 12.51 13.16 10.37
CA LYS A 37 12.36 14.00 9.17
C LYS A 37 11.11 13.57 8.42
N GLU A 38 10.37 14.55 7.92
CA GLU A 38 9.14 14.30 7.15
C GLU A 38 9.41 13.57 5.82
N ILE A 39 8.62 12.54 5.56
CA ILE A 39 8.45 11.85 4.27
C ILE A 39 7.08 12.22 3.74
N SER A 40 6.99 13.27 2.94
CA SER A 40 5.73 13.70 2.33
C SER A 40 5.40 12.85 1.10
N LEU A 41 4.21 12.21 1.08
CA LEU A 41 3.77 11.50 -0.12
C LEU A 41 3.43 12.47 -1.28
N ALA A 42 3.33 13.77 -1.02
CA ALA A 42 3.20 14.79 -2.06
C ALA A 42 4.42 14.87 -2.99
N ASP A 43 5.62 14.52 -2.47
CA ASP A 43 6.88 14.48 -3.24
C ASP A 43 6.88 13.34 -4.28
N TYR A 44 5.94 12.42 -4.14
CA TYR A 44 5.77 11.27 -5.02
C TYR A 44 4.53 11.36 -5.91
N LYS A 45 3.98 12.58 -6.10
CA LYS A 45 2.89 12.80 -7.08
C LYS A 45 3.25 12.24 -8.45
N LYS A 46 2.27 11.61 -9.11
CA LYS A 46 2.43 10.95 -10.42
C LYS A 46 3.40 9.77 -10.43
N LYS A 47 3.83 9.29 -9.27
CA LYS A 47 4.57 8.03 -9.12
C LYS A 47 3.64 6.92 -8.62
N VAL A 48 4.04 5.68 -8.84
CA VAL A 48 3.42 4.52 -8.17
C VAL A 48 4.06 4.40 -6.80
N ILE A 49 3.25 4.39 -5.73
CA ILE A 49 3.77 4.27 -4.37
C ILE A 49 3.38 2.91 -3.81
N LEU A 50 4.35 2.17 -3.32
CA LEU A 50 4.17 0.90 -2.63
C LEU A 50 4.42 1.09 -1.13
N VAL A 51 3.35 1.12 -0.35
CA VAL A 51 3.45 1.17 1.12
C VAL A 51 3.38 -0.24 1.68
N VAL A 52 4.36 -0.62 2.50
CA VAL A 52 4.47 -1.97 3.09
C VAL A 52 4.70 -1.85 4.60
N ASN A 53 3.82 -2.44 5.42
CA ASN A 53 4.13 -2.55 6.84
C ASN A 53 5.15 -3.67 7.07
N VAL A 54 6.22 -3.36 7.77
CA VAL A 54 7.40 -4.23 7.90
C VAL A 54 7.73 -4.54 9.36
N ALA A 55 8.54 -5.58 9.59
CA ALA A 55 9.04 -5.93 10.91
C ALA A 55 10.34 -6.75 10.80
N SER A 56 11.27 -6.51 11.73
CA SER A 56 12.60 -7.12 11.76
C SER A 56 12.62 -8.57 12.23
N ARG A 57 11.63 -9.01 13.03
CA ARG A 57 11.57 -10.36 13.63
C ARG A 57 10.41 -11.20 13.10
N CYS A 58 10.11 -11.05 11.82
CA CYS A 58 8.99 -11.73 11.16
C CYS A 58 9.48 -12.89 10.28
N GLY A 59 8.73 -13.98 10.17
CA GLY A 59 9.02 -15.04 9.21
C GLY A 59 9.03 -14.59 7.74
N PHE A 60 8.51 -13.40 7.45
CA PHE A 60 8.51 -12.79 6.12
C PHE A 60 9.61 -11.73 5.92
N THR A 61 10.51 -11.52 6.89
CA THR A 61 11.56 -10.48 6.84
C THR A 61 12.45 -10.59 5.60
N ASN A 62 12.68 -11.81 5.07
CA ASN A 62 13.41 -12.01 3.82
C ASN A 62 12.78 -11.29 2.60
N GLN A 63 11.51 -10.84 2.70
CA GLN A 63 10.90 -10.04 1.63
C GLN A 63 11.53 -8.66 1.47
N TYR A 64 12.31 -8.17 2.43
CA TYR A 64 13.12 -6.96 2.26
C TYR A 64 14.03 -7.03 1.04
N GLU A 65 14.69 -8.17 0.79
CA GLU A 65 15.53 -8.38 -0.40
C GLU A 65 14.74 -8.14 -1.70
N GLY A 66 13.53 -8.74 -1.77
CA GLY A 66 12.66 -8.57 -2.92
C GLY A 66 12.12 -7.15 -3.08
N LEU A 67 11.83 -6.44 -1.97
CA LEU A 67 11.41 -5.03 -1.98
C LEU A 67 12.54 -4.13 -2.44
N GLN A 68 13.78 -4.37 -1.98
CA GLN A 68 14.96 -3.64 -2.39
C GLN A 68 15.28 -3.85 -3.88
N ALA A 69 15.24 -5.09 -4.35
CA ALA A 69 15.42 -5.40 -5.77
C ALA A 69 14.35 -4.72 -6.65
N LEU A 70 13.10 -4.73 -6.18
CA LEU A 70 11.98 -4.07 -6.85
C LEU A 70 12.18 -2.55 -6.90
N SER A 71 12.55 -1.93 -5.77
CA SER A 71 12.87 -0.50 -5.68
C SER A 71 13.94 -0.12 -6.71
N LYS A 72 15.09 -0.80 -6.69
CA LYS A 72 16.18 -0.55 -7.65
C LYS A 72 15.73 -0.70 -9.11
N LYS A 73 14.98 -1.76 -9.43
CA LYS A 73 14.56 -2.04 -10.81
C LYS A 73 13.59 -1.01 -11.39
N TYR A 74 12.72 -0.45 -10.55
CA TYR A 74 11.62 0.41 -11.00
C TYR A 74 11.72 1.87 -10.55
N LYS A 75 12.75 2.26 -9.79
CA LYS A 75 12.98 3.64 -9.32
C LYS A 75 12.89 4.65 -10.47
N ASP A 76 13.64 4.42 -11.54
CA ASP A 76 13.69 5.32 -12.70
C ASP A 76 12.41 5.28 -13.55
N LYS A 77 11.57 4.27 -13.34
CA LYS A 77 10.22 4.17 -13.92
C LYS A 77 9.15 4.82 -13.07
N GLY A 78 9.53 5.38 -11.92
CA GLY A 78 8.63 6.09 -11.03
C GLY A 78 7.93 5.22 -9.99
N LEU A 79 8.56 4.12 -9.54
CA LEU A 79 8.14 3.41 -8.33
C LEU A 79 8.84 4.01 -7.11
N VAL A 80 8.09 4.23 -6.05
CA VAL A 80 8.60 4.52 -4.72
C VAL A 80 8.10 3.46 -3.76
N VAL A 81 9.02 2.82 -3.04
CA VAL A 81 8.71 1.92 -1.93
C VAL A 81 8.82 2.70 -0.62
N VAL A 82 7.85 2.54 0.27
CA VAL A 82 7.87 3.11 1.62
C VAL A 82 7.64 1.98 2.61
N GLY A 83 8.65 1.67 3.41
CA GLY A 83 8.57 0.69 4.48
C GLY A 83 8.06 1.34 5.77
N VAL A 84 7.06 0.74 6.39
CA VAL A 84 6.42 1.25 7.61
C VAL A 84 6.60 0.24 8.73
N PRO A 85 7.62 0.38 9.59
CA PRO A 85 7.82 -0.50 10.74
C PRO A 85 6.62 -0.44 11.69
N SER A 86 6.17 -1.63 12.16
CA SER A 86 5.05 -1.69 13.08
C SER A 86 5.16 -2.85 14.05
N ASN A 87 4.90 -2.56 15.33
CA ASN A 87 4.85 -3.59 16.37
C ASN A 87 3.42 -4.10 16.65
N ASN A 88 2.44 -3.77 15.82
CA ASN A 88 1.07 -4.26 16.02
C ASN A 88 0.96 -5.79 16.04
N PHE A 89 1.89 -6.47 15.37
CA PHE A 89 1.98 -7.93 15.33
C PHE A 89 3.09 -8.49 16.24
N ARG A 90 3.62 -7.69 17.18
CA ARG A 90 4.62 -8.06 18.19
C ARG A 90 5.94 -8.59 17.60
N GLN A 91 6.33 -8.12 16.41
CA GLN A 91 7.54 -8.57 15.71
C GLN A 91 8.51 -7.42 15.34
N GLU A 92 8.25 -6.21 15.86
CA GLU A 92 9.13 -5.05 15.71
C GLU A 92 9.40 -4.37 17.05
N PRO A 93 10.16 -5.01 17.97
CA PRO A 93 10.39 -4.47 19.31
C PRO A 93 11.43 -3.35 19.34
N GLY A 94 12.26 -3.22 18.29
CA GLY A 94 13.39 -2.29 18.24
C GLY A 94 12.99 -0.82 18.32
N THR A 95 13.95 0.03 18.65
CA THR A 95 13.89 1.49 18.51
C THR A 95 13.99 1.87 17.02
N ASN A 96 13.65 3.12 16.67
CA ASN A 96 13.78 3.60 15.30
C ASN A 96 15.24 3.49 14.78
N LYS A 97 16.23 3.77 15.64
CA LYS A 97 17.64 3.60 15.30
C LYS A 97 18.00 2.14 15.00
N GLU A 98 17.60 1.20 15.86
CA GLU A 98 17.85 -0.23 15.64
C GLU A 98 17.19 -0.76 14.38
N ILE A 99 15.98 -0.27 14.06
CA ILE A 99 15.27 -0.62 12.84
C ILE A 99 16.02 -0.13 11.61
N LYS A 100 16.48 1.14 11.63
CA LYS A 100 17.29 1.72 10.55
C LYS A 100 18.56 0.91 10.33
N ASP A 101 19.35 0.73 11.40
CA ASP A 101 20.59 -0.03 11.34
C ASP A 101 20.37 -1.45 10.78
N PHE A 102 19.31 -2.14 11.22
CA PHE A 102 18.95 -3.46 10.73
C PHE A 102 18.62 -3.45 9.23
N CYS A 103 17.77 -2.54 8.78
CA CYS A 103 17.38 -2.43 7.37
C CYS A 103 18.58 -2.16 6.46
N GLU A 104 19.45 -1.24 6.86
CA GLU A 104 20.64 -0.83 6.09
C GLU A 104 21.69 -1.95 6.07
N THR A 105 22.04 -2.50 7.24
CA THR A 105 23.15 -3.46 7.36
C THR A 105 22.80 -4.86 6.89
N SER A 106 21.56 -5.32 7.15
CA SER A 106 21.17 -6.71 6.82
C SER A 106 20.64 -6.86 5.40
N PHE A 107 20.03 -5.81 4.83
CA PHE A 107 19.35 -5.87 3.54
C PHE A 107 19.77 -4.78 2.54
N GLY A 108 20.64 -3.85 2.94
CA GLY A 108 21.07 -2.73 2.10
C GLY A 108 19.90 -1.88 1.61
N ILE A 109 18.88 -1.67 2.47
CA ILE A 109 17.69 -0.88 2.13
C ILE A 109 18.09 0.56 1.89
N ASP A 110 17.69 1.11 0.74
CA ASP A 110 17.89 2.50 0.33
C ASP A 110 16.58 3.26 0.02
N PHE A 111 15.46 2.59 0.15
CA PHE A 111 14.15 3.24 0.05
C PHE A 111 13.69 3.80 1.42
N PRO A 112 12.78 4.78 1.45
CA PRO A 112 12.28 5.38 2.68
C PRO A 112 11.73 4.36 3.69
N ILE A 113 12.22 4.43 4.94
CA ILE A 113 11.68 3.72 6.10
C ILE A 113 11.15 4.76 7.07
N THR A 114 9.89 4.61 7.49
CA THR A 114 9.28 5.52 8.46
C THR A 114 9.73 5.19 9.89
N GLU A 115 9.46 6.10 10.83
CA GLU A 115 9.45 5.73 12.24
C GLU A 115 8.46 4.57 12.50
N LYS A 116 8.63 3.89 13.63
CA LYS A 116 7.73 2.82 14.04
C LYS A 116 6.37 3.40 14.45
N LEU A 117 5.29 2.93 13.82
CA LEU A 117 3.95 3.43 14.07
C LEU A 117 2.88 2.33 14.03
N SER A 118 1.66 2.66 14.44
CA SER A 118 0.50 1.78 14.34
C SER A 118 -0.08 1.78 12.92
N VAL A 119 -0.36 0.58 12.40
CA VAL A 119 -0.96 0.36 11.08
C VAL A 119 -2.39 -0.22 11.16
N ILE A 120 -2.83 -0.59 12.36
CA ILE A 120 -4.19 -1.09 12.68
C ILE A 120 -4.64 -0.55 14.05
N GLY A 121 -5.94 -0.65 14.32
CA GLY A 121 -6.52 -0.21 15.59
C GLY A 121 -6.98 1.24 15.58
N SER A 122 -7.32 1.77 16.76
CA SER A 122 -7.81 3.14 16.95
C SER A 122 -6.73 4.20 16.74
N ASP A 123 -5.49 3.82 16.99
CA ASP A 123 -4.28 4.66 16.88
C ASP A 123 -3.53 4.46 15.56
N ALA A 124 -4.15 3.77 14.58
CA ALA A 124 -3.56 3.61 13.26
C ALA A 124 -3.28 4.96 12.60
N HIS A 125 -2.11 5.07 11.98
CA HIS A 125 -1.73 6.26 11.25
C HIS A 125 -2.81 6.64 10.21
N PRO A 126 -3.13 7.94 10.01
CA PRO A 126 -4.22 8.40 9.15
C PRO A 126 -4.23 7.81 7.74
N PHE A 127 -3.07 7.55 7.15
CA PHE A 127 -2.95 6.87 5.86
C PHE A 127 -3.65 5.49 5.85
N PHE A 128 -3.47 4.66 6.89
CA PHE A 128 -4.10 3.34 6.96
C PHE A 128 -5.60 3.42 7.21
N VAL A 129 -6.05 4.40 7.99
CA VAL A 129 -7.47 4.71 8.19
C VAL A 129 -8.11 5.09 6.86
N TRP A 130 -7.47 5.99 6.12
CA TRP A 130 -7.88 6.43 4.79
C TRP A 130 -7.91 5.27 3.78
N ALA A 131 -6.86 4.44 3.74
CA ALA A 131 -6.80 3.30 2.85
C ALA A 131 -7.94 2.30 3.11
N LYS A 132 -8.23 2.02 4.39
CA LYS A 132 -9.39 1.20 4.79
C LYS A 132 -10.71 1.83 4.34
N LYS A 133 -10.91 3.15 4.56
CA LYS A 133 -12.14 3.86 4.17
C LYS A 133 -12.40 3.74 2.67
N ASN A 134 -11.37 3.87 1.85
CA ASN A 134 -11.50 3.98 0.39
C ASN A 134 -11.39 2.64 -0.36
N TYR A 135 -10.70 1.64 0.20
CA TYR A 135 -10.48 0.34 -0.45
C TYR A 135 -11.12 -0.84 0.31
N GLY A 136 -11.59 -0.58 1.52
CA GLY A 136 -12.23 -1.59 2.37
C GLY A 136 -11.23 -2.45 3.16
N SER A 137 -11.69 -3.60 3.64
CA SER A 137 -10.93 -4.51 4.50
C SER A 137 -9.65 -5.08 3.85
N GLY A 138 -9.57 -5.07 2.53
CA GLY A 138 -8.39 -5.47 1.78
C GLY A 138 -7.17 -4.59 2.05
N ALA A 139 -7.36 -3.32 2.42
CA ALA A 139 -6.28 -2.40 2.76
C ALA A 139 -5.85 -2.45 4.24
N VAL A 140 -6.51 -3.27 5.06
CA VAL A 140 -6.16 -3.43 6.48
C VAL A 140 -5.09 -4.51 6.60
N PRO A 141 -3.87 -4.21 7.09
CA PRO A 141 -2.85 -5.21 7.35
C PRO A 141 -3.37 -6.27 8.32
N LYS A 142 -3.29 -7.55 7.93
CA LYS A 142 -3.62 -8.70 8.79
C LYS A 142 -2.37 -9.35 9.36
N TRP A 143 -1.22 -8.98 8.84
CA TRP A 143 0.10 -9.42 9.27
C TRP A 143 1.17 -8.48 8.71
N ASN A 144 2.43 -8.64 9.13
CA ASN A 144 3.56 -7.91 8.56
C ASN A 144 3.77 -8.22 7.08
N PHE A 145 4.37 -7.30 6.34
CA PHE A 145 4.59 -7.37 4.90
C PHE A 145 3.29 -7.40 4.07
N HIS A 146 2.21 -6.80 4.58
CA HIS A 146 1.06 -6.43 3.77
C HIS A 146 1.42 -5.24 2.88
N LYS A 147 0.95 -5.25 1.63
CA LYS A 147 1.31 -4.27 0.60
C LYS A 147 0.08 -3.51 0.16
N ILE A 148 0.20 -2.18 0.09
CA ILE A 148 -0.82 -1.28 -0.46
C ILE A 148 -0.17 -0.55 -1.65
N ILE A 149 -0.74 -0.71 -2.84
CA ILE A 149 -0.26 -0.03 -4.06
C ILE A 149 -1.13 1.17 -4.32
N ILE A 150 -0.51 2.33 -4.41
CA ILE A 150 -1.10 3.60 -4.82
C ILE A 150 -0.71 3.86 -6.27
N GLY A 151 -1.70 4.07 -7.12
CA GLY A 151 -1.48 4.43 -8.52
C GLY A 151 -1.04 5.89 -8.68
N ARG A 152 -0.65 6.27 -9.89
CA ARG A 152 -0.22 7.64 -10.23
C ARG A 152 -1.28 8.71 -9.98
N ASN A 153 -2.54 8.30 -9.91
CA ASN A 153 -3.68 9.15 -9.57
C ASN A 153 -3.89 9.37 -8.05
N GLY A 154 -2.99 8.84 -7.22
CA GLY A 154 -3.06 8.95 -5.76
C GLY A 154 -4.10 8.06 -5.08
N LYS A 155 -4.72 7.11 -5.79
CA LYS A 155 -5.73 6.20 -5.24
C LYS A 155 -5.15 4.81 -4.98
N VAL A 156 -5.73 4.07 -4.03
CA VAL A 156 -5.38 2.66 -3.84
C VAL A 156 -5.86 1.87 -5.05
N VAL A 157 -4.94 1.20 -5.73
CA VAL A 157 -5.27 0.40 -6.93
C VAL A 157 -5.28 -1.10 -6.65
N ASN A 158 -4.47 -1.56 -5.69
CA ASN A 158 -4.47 -2.95 -5.26
C ASN A 158 -3.82 -3.13 -3.89
N THR A 159 -4.10 -4.27 -3.26
CA THR A 159 -3.46 -4.69 -2.02
C THR A 159 -3.04 -6.15 -2.11
N PHE A 160 -1.98 -6.52 -1.40
CA PHE A 160 -1.50 -7.89 -1.37
C PHE A 160 -1.15 -8.29 0.06
N SER A 161 -1.53 -9.50 0.41
CA SER A 161 -1.23 -10.06 1.73
C SER A 161 0.27 -10.38 1.88
N SER A 162 0.65 -10.67 3.11
CA SER A 162 2.02 -11.04 3.51
C SER A 162 2.63 -12.16 2.70
N ILE A 163 1.82 -13.16 2.29
CA ILE A 163 2.29 -14.33 1.54
C ILE A 163 2.68 -14.03 0.09
N THR A 164 2.21 -12.91 -0.47
CA THR A 164 2.56 -12.52 -1.83
C THR A 164 3.96 -11.93 -1.86
N LYS A 165 4.90 -12.65 -2.46
CA LYS A 165 6.29 -12.18 -2.60
C LYS A 165 6.39 -10.99 -3.55
N PRO A 166 7.30 -10.02 -3.29
CA PRO A 166 7.55 -8.90 -4.21
C PRO A 166 8.01 -9.33 -5.61
N SER A 167 8.56 -10.54 -5.73
CA SER A 167 9.01 -11.13 -7.00
C SER A 167 7.91 -11.88 -7.77
N SER A 168 6.69 -12.00 -7.23
CA SER A 168 5.63 -12.74 -7.92
C SER A 168 5.13 -12.01 -9.16
N ASN A 169 4.86 -12.75 -10.24
CA ASN A 169 4.41 -12.18 -11.52
C ASN A 169 3.13 -11.32 -11.34
N ARG A 170 2.18 -11.79 -10.53
CA ARG A 170 0.94 -11.06 -10.25
C ARG A 170 1.21 -9.70 -9.60
N PHE A 171 2.18 -9.63 -8.69
CA PHE A 171 2.53 -8.38 -8.01
C PHE A 171 3.25 -7.43 -8.97
N ILE A 172 4.26 -7.94 -9.70
CA ILE A 172 5.03 -7.17 -10.68
C ILE A 172 4.13 -6.63 -11.79
N SER A 173 3.25 -7.47 -12.36
CA SER A 173 2.34 -7.04 -13.43
C SER A 173 1.38 -5.93 -12.99
N THR A 174 0.97 -5.91 -11.71
CA THR A 174 0.15 -4.81 -11.18
C THR A 174 0.94 -3.49 -11.19
N ILE A 175 2.20 -3.51 -10.73
CA ILE A 175 3.07 -2.33 -10.75
C ILE A 175 3.32 -1.86 -12.19
N GLU A 176 3.65 -2.80 -13.09
CA GLU A 176 3.93 -2.47 -14.49
C GLU A 176 2.71 -1.89 -15.23
N LYS A 177 1.51 -2.35 -14.88
CA LYS A 177 0.26 -1.77 -15.42
C LYS A 177 0.11 -0.30 -14.99
N GLU A 178 0.39 0.01 -13.72
CA GLU A 178 0.28 1.37 -13.21
C GLU A 178 1.38 2.31 -13.76
N HIS A 179 2.48 1.77 -14.24
CA HIS A 179 3.50 2.57 -14.94
C HIS A 179 3.08 2.99 -16.36
N LYS A 180 2.15 2.28 -16.98
CA LYS A 180 1.66 2.56 -18.35
C LYS A 180 0.49 3.54 -18.38
N ASN A 181 -0.19 3.73 -17.24
CA ASN A 181 -1.30 4.66 -17.04
C ASN A 181 -0.78 6.02 -16.55
#